data_ea1f95bc3e1778087acf767e9238af33
#
_entry.id   ea1f95bc3e1778087acf767e9238af33
#
_cell.length_a   1.000
_cell.length_b   1.000
_cell.length_c   1.000
_cell.angle_alpha   90.00
_cell.angle_beta   90.00
_cell.angle_gamma   90.00
#
_symmetry.space_group_name_H-M   'P 1'
#
loop_
_entity.id
_entity.type
_entity.pdbx_description
1 polymer ?
#
loop_
_entity_poly.entity_id
_entity_poly.type
_entity_poly.pdbx_seq_one_letter_code
_entity_poly.pdbx_strand_id
1 'polypeptide(L)'
;LMCIRDRRYTQQFEYCFILSKGKPKTVNLLCDKKNKWAGHQSWGNAQTRKKDGSINDPGKKSKEIKEWGVRTNIWRIKNSGGFGQSSKKAYKHPATMPEELARGHIHTWSNEGDLVLDPFMGSGTSAQICLEMLRNYIGFEIDDTYYNMCVDRVKPYQDNLLTRLLVEDLDHC
;
A
#
# COMPACT_ATOMS: atom_id res chain seq x y z
N LEU A 1 -12.35 10.34 -28.65
CA LEU A 1 -12.18 9.24 -27.69
C LEU A 1 -13.32 9.12 -26.65
N MET A 2 -14.29 10.05 -26.64
CA MET A 2 -15.41 10.00 -25.69
C MET A 2 -16.54 9.05 -26.05
N CYS A 3 -16.60 8.54 -27.27
CA CYS A 3 -17.74 7.74 -27.77
C CYS A 3 -17.70 6.24 -27.44
N ILE A 4 -16.76 5.78 -26.61
CA ILE A 4 -16.65 4.32 -26.33
C ILE A 4 -17.32 3.95 -25.00
N ARG A 5 -17.78 4.91 -24.20
CA ARG A 5 -18.38 4.64 -22.88
C ARG A 5 -19.76 3.94 -22.98
N ASP A 6 -20.48 4.18 -24.06
CA ASP A 6 -21.83 3.64 -24.29
C ASP A 6 -21.86 2.18 -24.79
N ARG A 7 -20.69 1.60 -25.13
CA ARG A 7 -20.58 0.25 -25.69
C ARG A 7 -19.82 -0.74 -24.82
N ARG A 8 -19.46 -0.35 -23.59
CA ARG A 8 -18.75 -1.21 -22.63
C ARG A 8 -19.50 -1.29 -21.30
N TYR A 9 -19.41 -2.45 -20.68
CA TYR A 9 -19.84 -2.57 -19.28
C TYR A 9 -19.04 -1.60 -18.41
N THR A 10 -19.69 -1.03 -17.39
CA THR A 10 -19.02 -0.16 -16.42
C THR A 10 -17.94 -0.94 -15.70
N GLN A 11 -16.71 -0.44 -15.76
CA GLN A 11 -15.59 -1.06 -15.05
C GLN A 11 -15.78 -0.90 -13.55
N GLN A 12 -15.79 -2.03 -12.83
CA GLN A 12 -16.02 -2.07 -11.38
C GLN A 12 -14.71 -2.16 -10.57
N PHE A 13 -13.59 -2.47 -11.21
CA PHE A 13 -12.30 -2.63 -10.56
C PHE A 13 -11.15 -2.33 -11.53
N GLU A 14 -10.00 -2.04 -10.95
CA GLU A 14 -8.73 -1.87 -11.67
C GLU A 14 -7.74 -2.94 -11.20
N TYR A 15 -6.92 -3.46 -12.12
CA TYR A 15 -5.88 -4.41 -11.79
C TYR A 15 -4.62 -3.69 -11.34
N CYS A 16 -4.04 -4.18 -10.23
CA CYS A 16 -2.70 -3.80 -9.80
C CYS A 16 -1.79 -5.03 -9.93
N PHE A 17 -0.76 -4.93 -10.77
CA PHE A 17 0.17 -6.02 -11.02
C PHE A 17 1.42 -5.86 -10.15
N ILE A 18 1.74 -6.88 -9.37
CA ILE A 18 2.96 -6.93 -8.58
C ILE A 18 3.97 -7.82 -9.29
N LEU A 19 5.08 -7.23 -9.70
CA LEU A 19 6.16 -7.92 -10.39
C LEU A 19 7.42 -7.93 -9.51
N SER A 20 8.16 -9.03 -9.55
CA SER A 20 9.40 -9.16 -8.78
C SER A 20 10.43 -9.96 -9.58
N LYS A 21 11.70 -9.51 -9.51
CA LYS A 21 12.83 -10.32 -10.02
C LYS A 21 13.18 -11.39 -8.99
N GLY A 22 12.59 -12.56 -9.14
CA GLY A 22 12.72 -13.65 -8.18
C GLY A 22 11.78 -13.49 -6.98
N LYS A 23 12.16 -14.02 -5.83
CA LYS A 23 11.38 -13.93 -4.61
C LYS A 23 11.49 -12.50 -4.03
N PRO A 24 10.37 -11.84 -3.70
CA PRO A 24 10.41 -10.53 -3.04
C PRO A 24 11.24 -10.58 -1.75
N LYS A 25 12.06 -9.57 -1.51
CA LYS A 25 12.87 -9.45 -0.29
C LYS A 25 12.01 -9.14 0.94
N THR A 26 11.00 -8.30 0.74
CA THR A 26 10.10 -7.81 1.80
C THR A 26 8.66 -8.17 1.43
N VAL A 27 7.91 -8.69 2.40
CA VAL A 27 6.48 -8.94 2.28
C VAL A 27 5.83 -8.71 3.65
N ASN A 28 5.33 -7.51 3.87
CA ASN A 28 4.61 -7.11 5.08
C ASN A 28 3.11 -7.15 4.79
N LEU A 29 2.47 -8.26 5.10
CA LEU A 29 1.04 -8.42 4.81
C LEU A 29 0.19 -7.56 5.74
N LEU A 30 -0.76 -6.83 5.16
CA LEU A 30 -1.76 -6.10 5.92
C LEU A 30 -2.75 -7.09 6.57
N CYS A 31 -2.88 -7.03 7.89
CA CYS A 31 -3.76 -7.90 8.67
C CYS A 31 -4.89 -7.08 9.30
N ASP A 32 -5.82 -6.63 8.49
CA ASP A 32 -6.94 -5.75 8.87
C ASP A 32 -8.33 -6.33 8.56
N LYS A 33 -8.37 -7.58 8.11
CA LYS A 33 -9.62 -8.31 7.92
C LYS A 33 -10.06 -8.92 9.23
N LYS A 34 -11.16 -8.43 9.83
CA LYS A 34 -11.72 -9.03 11.04
C LYS A 34 -12.24 -10.43 10.77
N ASN A 35 -11.77 -11.40 11.54
CA ASN A 35 -12.20 -12.79 11.42
C ASN A 35 -13.50 -13.03 12.23
N LYS A 36 -14.50 -13.60 11.56
CA LYS A 36 -15.81 -13.88 12.17
C LYS A 36 -15.71 -14.86 13.36
N TRP A 37 -14.76 -15.77 13.34
CA TRP A 37 -14.59 -16.85 14.31
C TRP A 37 -13.34 -16.65 15.17
N ALA A 38 -12.96 -15.40 15.45
CA ALA A 38 -11.85 -15.08 16.33
C ALA A 38 -12.01 -15.75 17.71
N GLY A 39 -10.90 -16.25 18.25
CA GLY A 39 -10.90 -16.96 19.53
C GLY A 39 -11.34 -18.43 19.48
N HIS A 40 -11.94 -18.88 18.37
CA HIS A 40 -12.28 -20.29 18.19
C HIS A 40 -11.08 -21.08 17.63
N GLN A 41 -11.07 -22.38 17.90
CA GLN A 41 -10.10 -23.28 17.31
C GLN A 41 -10.40 -23.48 15.82
N SER A 42 -9.39 -23.41 14.95
CA SER A 42 -9.56 -23.73 13.54
C SER A 42 -9.95 -25.19 13.39
N TRP A 43 -10.98 -25.45 12.61
CA TRP A 43 -11.33 -26.81 12.20
C TRP A 43 -10.14 -27.36 11.43
N GLY A 44 -9.57 -28.47 11.91
CA GLY A 44 -8.33 -29.05 11.43
C GLY A 44 -8.07 -28.90 9.93
N ASN A 45 -6.91 -29.30 9.49
CA ASN A 45 -6.47 -29.04 8.13
C ASN A 45 -7.43 -29.62 7.10
N ALA A 46 -7.81 -28.78 6.13
CA ALA A 46 -8.38 -29.29 4.91
C ALA A 46 -7.42 -30.36 4.31
N GLN A 47 -7.94 -31.54 4.11
CA GLN A 47 -7.18 -32.62 3.46
C GLN A 47 -6.79 -32.15 2.07
N THR A 48 -5.51 -31.87 1.84
CA THR A 48 -4.99 -31.51 0.51
C THR A 48 -4.44 -32.76 -0.15
N ARG A 49 -4.86 -33.01 -1.41
CA ARG A 49 -4.25 -34.07 -2.22
C ARG A 49 -2.87 -33.62 -2.71
N LYS A 50 -1.91 -34.54 -2.57
CA LYS A 50 -0.61 -34.40 -3.20
C LYS A 50 -0.71 -34.66 -4.71
N LYS A 51 0.33 -34.30 -5.46
CA LYS A 51 0.40 -34.58 -6.92
C LYS A 51 0.33 -36.07 -7.29
N ASP A 52 0.73 -36.94 -6.36
CA ASP A 52 0.67 -38.40 -6.50
C ASP A 52 -0.70 -39.02 -6.15
N GLY A 53 -1.70 -38.17 -5.86
CA GLY A 53 -3.05 -38.59 -5.50
C GLY A 53 -3.24 -38.99 -4.03
N SER A 54 -2.17 -39.09 -3.25
CA SER A 54 -2.26 -39.36 -1.81
C SER A 54 -2.80 -38.17 -1.03
N ILE A 55 -3.40 -38.44 0.12
CA ILE A 55 -3.94 -37.42 1.03
C ILE A 55 -2.84 -37.03 2.03
N ASN A 56 -2.59 -35.75 2.21
CA ASN A 56 -1.74 -35.30 3.30
C ASN A 56 -2.37 -35.64 4.63
N ASP A 57 -1.62 -36.29 5.51
CA ASP A 57 -2.03 -36.53 6.88
C ASP A 57 -2.22 -35.16 7.58
N PRO A 58 -3.41 -34.90 8.15
CA PRO A 58 -3.72 -33.62 8.80
C PRO A 58 -3.02 -33.42 10.16
N GLY A 59 -2.00 -34.15 10.50
CA GLY A 59 -1.29 -34.12 11.78
C GLY A 59 -0.93 -32.73 12.35
N LYS A 60 -1.47 -31.65 11.83
CA LYS A 60 -1.32 -30.30 12.35
C LYS A 60 -2.39 -30.00 13.41
N LYS A 61 -1.89 -29.61 14.57
CA LYS A 61 -2.72 -29.13 15.67
C LYS A 61 -3.61 -27.96 15.19
N SER A 62 -4.88 -27.97 15.60
CA SER A 62 -5.77 -26.81 15.46
C SER A 62 -5.11 -25.59 16.08
N LYS A 63 -5.24 -24.45 15.43
CA LYS A 63 -4.73 -23.16 15.93
C LYS A 63 -5.89 -22.25 16.25
N GLU A 64 -5.74 -21.46 17.28
CA GLU A 64 -6.69 -20.41 17.57
C GLU A 64 -6.77 -19.42 16.40
N ILE A 65 -7.98 -19.06 16.03
CA ILE A 65 -8.23 -18.09 14.95
C ILE A 65 -7.96 -16.69 15.50
N LYS A 66 -6.97 -16.01 14.93
CA LYS A 66 -6.61 -14.63 15.29
C LYS A 66 -7.80 -13.70 15.04
N GLU A 67 -7.88 -12.61 15.80
CA GLU A 67 -8.91 -11.59 15.60
C GLU A 67 -8.83 -10.98 14.21
N TRP A 68 -7.61 -10.70 13.75
CA TRP A 68 -7.34 -10.10 12.45
C TRP A 68 -6.62 -11.07 11.52
N GLY A 69 -7.13 -11.20 10.34
CA GLY A 69 -6.57 -11.99 9.23
C GLY A 69 -6.00 -11.10 8.13
N VAL A 70 -5.29 -11.72 7.22
CA VAL A 70 -4.69 -11.03 6.07
C VAL A 70 -5.79 -10.40 5.21
N ARG A 71 -5.55 -9.15 4.76
CA ARG A 71 -6.40 -8.40 3.83
C ARG A 71 -6.64 -9.24 2.56
N THR A 72 -7.85 -9.16 2.02
CA THR A 72 -8.16 -9.84 0.75
C THR A 72 -7.46 -9.13 -0.42
N ASN A 73 -7.32 -9.82 -1.54
CA ASN A 73 -6.76 -9.26 -2.78
C ASN A 73 -7.69 -8.26 -3.49
N ILE A 74 -8.93 -8.12 -3.02
CA ILE A 74 -9.87 -7.09 -3.50
C ILE A 74 -9.87 -5.95 -2.48
N TRP A 75 -9.31 -4.81 -2.86
CA TRP A 75 -9.26 -3.62 -2.02
C TRP A 75 -10.37 -2.66 -2.43
N ARG A 76 -11.18 -2.27 -1.45
CA ARG A 76 -12.26 -1.30 -1.63
C ARG A 76 -11.78 0.06 -1.19
N ILE A 77 -11.13 0.79 -2.10
CA ILE A 77 -10.58 2.11 -1.85
C ILE A 77 -11.52 3.15 -2.43
N LYS A 78 -11.87 4.16 -1.65
CA LYS A 78 -12.68 5.28 -2.14
C LYS A 78 -11.86 6.06 -3.16
N ASN A 79 -12.47 6.31 -4.31
CA ASN A 79 -11.83 7.13 -5.33
C ASN A 79 -11.57 8.53 -4.78
N SER A 80 -10.43 9.13 -5.12
CA SER A 80 -9.92 10.38 -4.55
C SER A 80 -10.74 11.64 -4.89
N GLY A 81 -11.87 11.49 -5.56
CA GLY A 81 -12.80 12.58 -5.87
C GLY A 81 -13.49 13.14 -4.63
N GLY A 82 -12.74 13.73 -3.70
CA GLY A 82 -13.28 14.55 -2.64
C GLY A 82 -13.06 14.08 -1.19
N PHE A 83 -12.80 12.82 -0.90
CA PHE A 83 -12.82 12.34 0.49
C PHE A 83 -11.61 11.49 0.94
N GLY A 84 -10.60 11.30 0.12
CA GLY A 84 -9.48 10.40 0.43
C GLY A 84 -8.10 11.04 0.42
N GLN A 85 -8.01 12.37 0.35
CA GLN A 85 -6.74 13.08 0.33
C GLN A 85 -6.65 14.10 1.46
N SER A 86 -5.54 14.10 2.18
CA SER A 86 -5.24 15.06 3.25
C SER A 86 -4.99 16.49 2.72
N SER A 87 -4.64 16.65 1.44
CA SER A 87 -4.29 17.94 0.84
C SER A 87 -5.32 18.45 -0.17
N LYS A 88 -5.96 19.57 0.14
CA LYS A 88 -6.84 20.30 -0.82
C LYS A 88 -6.12 20.71 -2.11
N LYS A 89 -4.79 20.89 -2.08
CA LYS A 89 -3.98 21.25 -3.26
C LYS A 89 -3.92 20.11 -4.28
N ALA A 90 -3.97 18.86 -3.83
CA ALA A 90 -3.92 17.69 -4.71
C ALA A 90 -5.12 17.57 -5.66
N TYR A 91 -6.26 18.20 -5.34
CA TYR A 91 -7.44 18.24 -6.22
C TYR A 91 -7.22 18.95 -7.56
N LYS A 92 -6.16 19.75 -7.69
CA LYS A 92 -5.82 20.40 -8.97
C LYS A 92 -5.18 19.43 -9.97
N HIS A 93 -4.73 18.25 -9.52
CA HIS A 93 -4.21 17.22 -10.42
C HIS A 93 -5.37 16.32 -10.90
N PRO A 94 -5.53 16.08 -12.20
CA PRO A 94 -6.68 15.39 -12.77
C PRO A 94 -6.77 13.90 -12.38
N ALA A 95 -5.66 13.28 -12.00
CA ALA A 95 -5.58 11.85 -11.69
C ALA A 95 -4.65 11.60 -10.50
N THR A 96 -5.14 11.84 -9.28
CA THR A 96 -4.35 11.59 -8.07
C THR A 96 -4.54 10.15 -7.57
N MET A 97 -3.44 9.49 -7.19
CA MET A 97 -3.48 8.19 -6.53
C MET A 97 -4.10 8.33 -5.13
N PRO A 98 -5.02 7.47 -4.73
CA PRO A 98 -5.50 7.43 -3.35
C PRO A 98 -4.36 7.11 -2.37
N GLU A 99 -4.26 7.88 -1.29
CA GLU A 99 -3.21 7.70 -0.27
C GLU A 99 -3.25 6.29 0.36
N GLU A 100 -4.44 5.74 0.57
CA GLU A 100 -4.61 4.38 1.10
C GLU A 100 -3.99 3.33 0.18
N LEU A 101 -4.09 3.49 -1.14
CA LEU A 101 -3.48 2.59 -2.11
C LEU A 101 -1.96 2.66 -2.04
N ALA A 102 -1.41 3.88 -2.10
CA ALA A 102 0.03 4.09 -1.99
C ALA A 102 0.58 3.52 -0.67
N ARG A 103 -0.06 3.83 0.46
CA ARG A 103 0.31 3.36 1.79
C ARG A 103 0.32 1.83 1.88
N GLY A 104 -0.72 1.18 1.36
CA GLY A 104 -0.82 -0.28 1.36
C GLY A 104 0.31 -0.94 0.59
N HIS A 105 0.64 -0.43 -0.59
CA HIS A 105 1.73 -0.99 -1.41
C HIS A 105 3.11 -0.70 -0.83
N ILE A 106 3.39 0.53 -0.40
CA ILE A 106 4.66 0.90 0.22
C ILE A 106 4.90 0.08 1.50
N HIS A 107 3.87 -0.07 2.35
CA HIS A 107 3.97 -0.92 3.53
C HIS A 107 4.30 -2.38 3.18
N THR A 108 3.56 -2.95 2.23
CA THR A 108 3.68 -4.38 1.93
C THR A 108 5.04 -4.72 1.32
N TRP A 109 5.59 -3.86 0.49
CA TRP A 109 6.74 -4.20 -0.34
C TRP A 109 8.06 -3.53 0.07
N SER A 110 8.05 -2.74 1.15
CA SER A 110 9.25 -2.09 1.67
C SER A 110 9.29 -2.08 3.20
N ASN A 111 10.50 -1.92 3.76
CA ASN A 111 10.76 -1.65 5.16
C ASN A 111 11.16 -0.18 5.37
N GLU A 112 11.23 0.26 6.61
CA GLU A 112 11.81 1.57 6.96
C GLU A 112 13.24 1.66 6.44
N GLY A 113 13.60 2.82 5.89
CA GLY A 113 14.89 3.06 5.26
C GLY A 113 15.03 2.57 3.83
N ASP A 114 14.13 1.71 3.33
CA ASP A 114 14.16 1.25 1.94
C ASP A 114 13.89 2.40 0.95
N LEU A 115 14.41 2.26 -0.27
CA LEU A 115 14.22 3.22 -1.36
C LEU A 115 13.04 2.83 -2.25
N VAL A 116 12.11 3.75 -2.42
CA VAL A 116 10.96 3.63 -3.31
C VAL A 116 11.17 4.51 -4.54
N LEU A 117 10.97 3.96 -5.73
CA LEU A 117 11.04 4.69 -6.98
C LEU A 117 9.63 4.89 -7.55
N ASP A 118 9.28 6.13 -7.87
CA ASP A 118 8.07 6.47 -8.60
C ASP A 118 8.43 7.28 -9.86
N PRO A 119 8.39 6.67 -11.05
CA PRO A 119 8.74 7.34 -12.29
C PRO A 119 7.67 8.32 -12.78
N PHE A 120 6.50 8.39 -12.16
CA PHE A 120 5.38 9.24 -12.52
C PHE A 120 4.78 9.91 -11.27
N MET A 121 5.61 10.70 -10.57
CA MET A 121 5.33 11.21 -9.24
C MET A 121 4.06 12.07 -9.13
N GLY A 122 3.70 12.80 -10.19
CA GLY A 122 2.53 13.66 -10.22
C GLY A 122 2.50 14.64 -9.04
N SER A 123 1.39 14.68 -8.32
CA SER A 123 1.22 15.55 -7.15
C SER A 123 1.93 15.06 -5.88
N GLY A 124 2.77 14.02 -5.93
CA GLY A 124 3.63 13.60 -4.84
C GLY A 124 2.99 12.71 -3.77
N THR A 125 1.93 11.96 -4.10
CA THR A 125 1.30 11.06 -3.11
C THR A 125 2.27 10.00 -2.61
N SER A 126 3.00 9.34 -3.51
CA SER A 126 3.99 8.32 -3.16
C SER A 126 5.10 8.89 -2.28
N ALA A 127 5.62 10.07 -2.62
CA ALA A 127 6.67 10.75 -1.86
C ALA A 127 6.21 11.10 -0.43
N GLN A 128 5.01 11.67 -0.30
CA GLN A 128 4.42 11.96 1.03
C GLN A 128 4.35 10.69 1.87
N ILE A 129 3.77 9.61 1.34
CA ILE A 129 3.60 8.37 2.08
C ILE A 129 4.95 7.73 2.44
N CYS A 130 5.96 7.83 1.58
CA CYS A 130 7.32 7.39 1.90
C CYS A 130 7.87 8.11 3.12
N LEU A 131 7.78 9.45 3.16
CA LEU A 131 8.24 10.25 4.31
C LEU A 131 7.47 9.93 5.60
N GLU A 132 6.15 9.81 5.53
CA GLU A 132 5.31 9.43 6.68
C GLU A 132 5.68 8.06 7.25
N MET A 133 6.13 7.16 6.40
CA MET A 133 6.47 5.78 6.76
C MET A 133 7.97 5.55 6.91
N LEU A 134 8.80 6.59 6.92
CA LEU A 134 10.26 6.54 7.05
C LEU A 134 10.94 5.73 5.93
N ARG A 135 10.45 5.86 4.70
CA ARG A 135 11.10 5.33 3.49
C ARG A 135 11.79 6.46 2.75
N ASN A 136 12.88 6.13 2.07
CA ASN A 136 13.47 7.02 1.09
C ASN A 136 12.70 6.94 -0.22
N TYR A 137 12.74 8.01 -1.02
CA TYR A 137 12.11 8.00 -2.33
C TYR A 137 12.94 8.72 -3.39
N ILE A 138 12.78 8.27 -4.64
CA ILE A 138 13.17 8.99 -5.85
C ILE A 138 11.93 9.09 -6.71
N GLY A 139 11.62 10.29 -7.19
CA GLY A 139 10.46 10.54 -8.05
C GLY A 139 10.83 11.35 -9.26
N PHE A 140 10.14 11.10 -10.37
CA PHE A 140 10.25 11.87 -11.60
C PHE A 140 8.88 12.44 -11.96
N GLU A 141 8.85 13.70 -12.35
CA GLU A 141 7.68 14.39 -12.89
C GLU A 141 8.15 15.31 -14.01
N ILE A 142 7.49 15.25 -15.18
CA ILE A 142 7.86 16.01 -16.34
C ILE A 142 7.18 17.40 -16.40
N ASP A 143 6.02 17.52 -15.74
CA ASP A 143 5.26 18.78 -15.69
C ASP A 143 5.70 19.61 -14.49
N ASP A 144 6.23 20.80 -14.76
CA ASP A 144 6.73 21.72 -13.72
C ASP A 144 5.65 22.11 -12.70
N THR A 145 4.40 22.18 -13.12
CA THR A 145 3.28 22.52 -12.22
C THR A 145 3.07 21.40 -11.21
N TYR A 146 3.04 20.17 -11.68
CA TYR A 146 2.87 19.00 -10.80
C TYR A 146 4.13 18.75 -9.97
N TYR A 147 5.30 18.96 -10.52
CA TYR A 147 6.55 18.93 -9.76
C TYR A 147 6.52 19.90 -8.57
N ASN A 148 6.16 21.16 -8.81
CA ASN A 148 6.05 22.17 -7.76
C ASN A 148 4.96 21.81 -6.72
N MET A 149 3.84 21.22 -7.16
CA MET A 149 2.83 20.69 -6.25
C MET A 149 3.36 19.57 -5.35
N CYS A 150 4.19 18.69 -5.91
CA CYS A 150 4.85 17.63 -5.17
C CYS A 150 5.80 18.21 -4.11
N VAL A 151 6.67 19.15 -4.50
CA VAL A 151 7.61 19.83 -3.59
C VAL A 151 6.86 20.48 -2.42
N ASP A 152 5.82 21.25 -2.72
CA ASP A 152 4.98 21.91 -1.71
C ASP A 152 4.31 20.91 -0.76
N ARG A 153 3.92 19.74 -1.30
CA ARG A 153 3.24 18.69 -0.53
C ARG A 153 4.16 17.98 0.43
N VAL A 154 5.40 17.69 0.02
CA VAL A 154 6.35 16.92 0.83
C VAL A 154 7.09 17.76 1.85
N LYS A 155 7.22 19.05 1.63
CA LYS A 155 7.98 19.97 2.49
C LYS A 155 7.64 19.84 3.98
N PRO A 156 6.37 19.85 4.43
CA PRO A 156 6.03 19.73 5.85
C PRO A 156 6.52 18.41 6.49
N TYR A 157 6.59 17.35 5.69
CA TYR A 157 7.03 16.02 6.17
C TYR A 157 8.55 15.95 6.27
N GLN A 158 9.27 16.62 5.35
CA GLN A 158 10.73 16.76 5.40
C GLN A 158 11.16 17.58 6.61
N ASP A 159 10.50 18.71 6.87
CA ASP A 159 10.79 19.58 8.01
C ASP A 159 10.57 18.83 9.35
N ASN A 160 9.47 18.07 9.46
CA ASN A 160 9.20 17.24 10.63
C ASN A 160 10.24 16.12 10.82
N LEU A 161 10.69 15.48 9.75
CA LEU A 161 11.73 14.45 9.83
C LEU A 161 13.05 15.02 10.32
N LEU A 162 13.47 16.16 9.77
CA LEU A 162 14.69 16.87 10.23
C LEU A 162 14.59 17.24 11.71
N THR A 163 13.45 17.74 12.16
CA THR A 163 13.23 18.09 13.58
C THR A 163 13.36 16.87 14.48
N ARG A 164 12.79 15.71 14.07
CA ARG A 164 12.90 14.46 14.84
C ARG A 164 14.34 13.97 14.95
N LEU A 165 15.09 13.95 13.85
CA LEU A 165 16.50 13.55 13.84
C LEU A 165 17.35 14.43 14.75
N LEU A 166 17.12 15.76 14.73
CA LEU A 166 17.85 16.69 15.59
C LEU A 166 17.54 16.50 17.08
N VAL A 167 16.33 16.09 17.44
CA VAL A 167 15.95 15.78 18.83
C VAL A 167 16.55 14.48 19.30
N GLU A 168 16.52 13.43 18.47
CA GLU A 168 17.13 12.12 18.81
C GLU A 168 18.65 12.22 19.04
N ASP A 169 19.34 13.08 18.29
CA ASP A 169 20.78 13.35 18.49
C ASP A 169 21.07 14.08 19.82
N LEU A 170 20.14 14.88 20.33
CA LEU A 170 20.29 15.60 21.61
C LEU A 170 20.05 14.70 22.83
N ASP A 171 19.22 13.68 22.71
CA ASP A 171 18.94 12.72 23.79
C ASP A 171 20.05 11.68 23.98
N HIS A 172 21.06 11.68 23.11
CA HIS A 172 22.23 10.79 23.16
C HIS A 172 23.52 11.50 23.63
N CYS A 173 23.45 12.77 23.99
CA CYS A 173 24.53 13.55 24.67
C CYS A 173 24.23 13.71 26.15
#